data_26c123a18d21f19de540ef28a575711a
#
_entry.id   26c123a18d21f19de540ef28a575711a
#
_cell.length_a   1.000
_cell.length_b   1.000
_cell.length_c   1.000
_cell.angle_alpha   90.00
_cell.angle_beta   90.00
_cell.angle_gamma   90.00
#
_symmetry.space_group_name_H-M   'P 1'
#
loop_
_entity.id
_entity.type
_entity.pdbx_description
1 polymer ?
#
loop_
_entity_poly.entity_id
_entity_poly.type
_entity_poly.pdbx_seq_one_letter_code
_entity_poly.pdbx_strand_id
1 'polypeptide(L)'
;MVNAMEKTKIKFRAYPADYNPIELYWKKIESGAEVVGKKIYKTYKKLYHDLQHPGEWFYSPGRGNHVLEFAENFCHHSKGEWGGKLVVLELWEKAMLAACFGFINAEGVRKYQRVVLLVGKKNGKSLLASIVAAYMLIADGEPGPEVYSVATKRDQAKIIWTETTRMIRKSPYLRERAKPLFAEIRSDFNDGTFKPVASDSDTLDGLNIHCVLMDEIHQWKNGRALYDIMSRGITARRSPLIFVTSTAGSLREDIYDEIYAEGKNIIDGYFVDDGIRDERSLFLIYELDSREEWTDPDAWKKANPGLGTIKKVTTISEWVEKAKRDKASLRDLLTKDFNIPETTAAAWLDFDEVLNEKTFNILTLKPRYGIGGTDLSRCNDLTAAKQIFMVPNDDNIYVQSMYWIPEDLIEQKVKEDKIPYDKWIEKGYCRVSQGNKIRYSDVTEWFRELRDNQDLYMMYCGYDAYSATYWVDEMSGVFGKSTMIPVQQTSKMLSGPMTALGQDIRAKRVIYNNNPIDRWCLCNTAIREDTNGNIKPKKTNKSTMRIDGTAALLDAYVILDAKREEYLSMI
;
A
#
# COMPACT_ATOMS: atom_id res chain seq x y z
N MET A 1 52.06 -44.16 -8.94
CA MET A 1 51.38 -43.75 -7.70
C MET A 1 50.22 -42.90 -8.12
N VAL A 2 49.04 -43.49 -8.19
CA VAL A 2 47.79 -42.78 -8.55
C VAL A 2 47.13 -42.45 -7.24
N ASN A 3 47.17 -41.17 -6.85
CA ASN A 3 46.43 -40.67 -5.71
C ASN A 3 44.94 -40.73 -6.02
N ALA A 4 44.27 -41.68 -5.40
CA ALA A 4 42.81 -41.69 -5.31
C ALA A 4 42.38 -40.51 -4.44
N MET A 5 41.97 -39.40 -5.05
CA MET A 5 41.19 -38.39 -4.36
C MET A 5 39.87 -39.05 -3.92
N GLU A 6 39.74 -39.36 -2.64
CA GLU A 6 38.47 -39.66 -2.02
C GLU A 6 37.52 -38.51 -2.33
N LYS A 7 36.55 -38.73 -3.22
CA LYS A 7 35.41 -37.86 -3.41
C LYS A 7 34.63 -37.92 -2.10
N THR A 8 34.89 -36.96 -1.22
CA THR A 8 34.05 -36.72 -0.02
C THR A 8 32.61 -36.62 -0.52
N LYS A 9 31.79 -37.63 -0.23
CA LYS A 9 30.37 -37.60 -0.56
C LYS A 9 29.76 -36.44 0.17
N ILE A 10 29.44 -35.35 -0.53
CA ILE A 10 28.73 -34.20 0.03
C ILE A 10 27.37 -34.72 0.50
N LYS A 11 27.13 -34.66 1.81
CA LYS A 11 25.86 -35.08 2.40
C LYS A 11 24.89 -33.92 2.27
N PHE A 12 23.92 -34.01 1.36
CA PHE A 12 22.85 -33.07 1.25
C PHE A 12 21.95 -33.09 2.49
N ARG A 13 21.46 -31.92 2.88
CA ARG A 13 20.43 -31.80 3.93
C ARG A 13 19.14 -32.39 3.37
N ALA A 14 18.52 -33.25 4.15
CA ALA A 14 17.18 -33.78 3.89
C ALA A 14 16.33 -33.60 5.14
N TYR A 15 15.11 -33.19 4.96
CA TYR A 15 14.15 -33.06 6.05
C TYR A 15 13.41 -34.40 6.27
N PRO A 16 12.97 -34.70 7.51
CA PRO A 16 12.08 -35.83 7.75
C PRO A 16 10.81 -35.73 6.87
N ALA A 17 10.28 -36.87 6.47
CA ALA A 17 9.14 -36.91 5.57
C ALA A 17 7.90 -36.22 6.13
N ASP A 18 7.78 -36.13 7.46
CA ASP A 18 6.71 -35.50 8.21
C ASP A 18 7.08 -34.08 8.70
N TYR A 19 8.25 -33.56 8.33
CA TYR A 19 8.67 -32.22 8.75
C TYR A 19 7.70 -31.15 8.24
N ASN A 20 7.14 -30.38 9.18
CA ASN A 20 6.17 -29.31 8.88
C ASN A 20 6.55 -28.01 9.59
N PRO A 21 7.24 -27.09 8.93
CA PRO A 21 7.65 -25.84 9.53
C PRO A 21 6.49 -24.86 9.79
N ILE A 22 5.35 -25.02 9.11
CA ILE A 22 4.15 -24.21 9.36
C ILE A 22 3.62 -24.52 10.76
N GLU A 23 3.46 -25.80 11.07
CA GLU A 23 3.02 -26.25 12.39
C GLU A 23 4.01 -25.87 13.49
N LEU A 24 5.30 -26.04 13.23
CA LEU A 24 6.35 -25.66 14.19
C LEU A 24 6.35 -24.15 14.48
N TYR A 25 6.16 -23.34 13.45
CA TYR A 25 6.11 -21.88 13.62
C TYR A 25 4.83 -21.45 14.33
N TRP A 26 3.67 -22.05 13.98
CA TRP A 26 2.41 -21.79 14.68
C TRP A 26 2.50 -22.13 16.16
N LYS A 27 3.05 -23.29 16.53
CA LYS A 27 3.21 -23.68 17.95
C LYS A 27 4.06 -22.67 18.73
N LYS A 28 5.10 -22.08 18.13
CA LYS A 28 5.88 -21.02 18.75
C LYS A 28 5.09 -19.71 18.90
N ILE A 29 4.29 -19.36 17.90
CA ILE A 29 3.41 -18.18 17.94
C ILE A 29 2.35 -18.36 19.04
N GLU A 30 1.67 -19.50 19.06
CA GLU A 30 0.61 -19.81 20.01
C GLU A 30 1.09 -19.85 21.45
N SER A 31 2.30 -20.38 21.68
CA SER A 31 2.93 -20.42 23.02
C SER A 31 3.54 -19.06 23.45
N GLY A 32 3.57 -18.05 22.58
CA GLY A 32 4.24 -16.78 22.84
C GLY A 32 5.78 -16.82 22.75
N ALA A 33 6.35 -17.96 22.35
CA ALA A 33 7.81 -18.08 22.14
C ALA A 33 8.29 -17.33 20.89
N GLU A 34 7.38 -17.00 19.98
CA GLU A 34 7.65 -16.13 18.83
C GLU A 34 6.66 -14.96 18.84
N VAL A 35 7.19 -13.74 18.85
CA VAL A 35 6.40 -12.51 18.87
C VAL A 35 6.07 -12.11 17.45
N VAL A 36 4.77 -12.04 17.14
CA VAL A 36 4.25 -11.63 15.83
C VAL A 36 3.10 -10.63 15.96
N GLY A 37 2.88 -9.83 14.92
CA GLY A 37 1.72 -8.94 14.84
C GLY A 37 0.39 -9.70 14.58
N LYS A 38 -0.73 -9.03 14.83
CA LYS A 38 -2.09 -9.60 14.73
C LYS A 38 -2.36 -10.23 13.35
N LYS A 39 -1.86 -9.62 12.27
CA LYS A 39 -2.07 -10.15 10.92
C LYS A 39 -1.33 -11.47 10.71
N ILE A 40 -0.08 -11.56 11.10
CA ILE A 40 0.69 -12.82 11.04
C ILE A 40 0.07 -13.89 11.93
N TYR A 41 -0.37 -13.53 13.14
CA TYR A 41 -1.10 -14.46 14.02
C TYR A 41 -2.34 -15.05 13.31
N LYS A 42 -3.19 -14.21 12.72
CA LYS A 42 -4.39 -14.66 11.98
C LYS A 42 -4.03 -15.53 10.78
N THR A 43 -3.01 -15.16 10.01
CA THR A 43 -2.57 -15.91 8.82
C THR A 43 -2.07 -17.30 9.21
N TYR A 44 -1.19 -17.42 10.21
CA TYR A 44 -0.69 -18.74 10.62
C TYR A 44 -1.73 -19.57 11.36
N LYS A 45 -2.67 -18.94 12.09
CA LYS A 45 -3.85 -19.63 12.62
C LYS A 45 -4.69 -20.27 11.50
N LYS A 46 -4.89 -19.53 10.39
CA LYS A 46 -5.61 -20.04 9.22
C LYS A 46 -4.84 -21.17 8.53
N LEU A 47 -3.53 -21.01 8.32
CA LEU A 47 -2.69 -22.06 7.75
C LEU A 47 -2.70 -23.33 8.61
N TYR A 48 -2.60 -23.19 9.93
CA TYR A 48 -2.69 -24.32 10.85
C TYR A 48 -4.07 -24.98 10.83
N HIS A 49 -5.14 -24.21 10.78
CA HIS A 49 -6.48 -24.73 10.58
C HIS A 49 -6.59 -25.56 9.30
N ASP A 50 -6.03 -25.05 8.17
CA ASP A 50 -6.04 -25.76 6.89
C ASP A 50 -5.21 -27.06 6.92
N LEU A 51 -4.15 -27.13 7.74
CA LEU A 51 -3.42 -28.37 7.97
C LEU A 51 -4.28 -29.43 8.68
N GLN A 52 -5.15 -29.01 9.61
CA GLN A 52 -6.01 -29.92 10.38
C GLN A 52 -7.30 -30.31 9.64
N HIS A 53 -7.72 -29.48 8.68
CA HIS A 53 -8.97 -29.67 7.93
C HIS A 53 -8.69 -29.66 6.43
N PRO A 54 -8.01 -30.70 5.90
CA PRO A 54 -7.73 -30.79 4.48
C PRO A 54 -9.03 -30.92 3.67
N GLY A 55 -9.15 -30.14 2.61
CA GLY A 55 -10.26 -30.17 1.67
C GLY A 55 -9.74 -30.45 0.25
N GLU A 56 -10.19 -29.66 -0.73
CA GLU A 56 -9.63 -29.67 -2.08
C GLU A 56 -8.11 -29.44 -2.07
N TRP A 57 -7.67 -28.55 -1.18
CA TRP A 57 -6.27 -28.19 -0.97
C TRP A 57 -5.75 -28.83 0.30
N PHE A 58 -4.67 -29.61 0.20
CA PHE A 58 -4.01 -30.25 1.32
C PHE A 58 -2.51 -29.97 1.32
N TYR A 59 -1.90 -30.02 2.49
CA TYR A 59 -0.46 -29.84 2.63
C TYR A 59 0.30 -31.13 2.32
N SER A 60 1.26 -31.04 1.41
CA SER A 60 2.21 -32.10 1.07
C SER A 60 3.58 -31.77 1.68
N PRO A 61 4.02 -32.46 2.74
CA PRO A 61 5.35 -32.22 3.32
C PRO A 61 6.47 -32.38 2.29
N GLY A 62 6.36 -33.36 1.38
CA GLY A 62 7.36 -33.57 0.32
C GLY A 62 7.50 -32.37 -0.60
N ARG A 63 6.41 -31.71 -0.98
CA ARG A 63 6.46 -30.47 -1.78
C ARG A 63 7.03 -29.30 -0.98
N GLY A 64 6.60 -29.16 0.27
CA GLY A 64 7.12 -28.13 1.18
C GLY A 64 8.62 -28.32 1.44
N ASN A 65 9.07 -29.55 1.74
CA ASN A 65 10.47 -29.85 2.03
C ASN A 65 11.36 -29.69 0.79
N HIS A 66 10.86 -29.98 -0.40
CA HIS A 66 11.64 -29.88 -1.64
C HIS A 66 12.19 -28.46 -1.89
N VAL A 67 11.40 -27.42 -1.67
CA VAL A 67 11.89 -26.03 -1.82
C VAL A 67 12.88 -25.65 -0.71
N LEU A 68 12.70 -26.15 0.50
CA LEU A 68 13.62 -25.90 1.62
C LEU A 68 14.97 -26.59 1.37
N GLU A 69 14.95 -27.86 0.94
CA GLU A 69 16.14 -28.61 0.58
C GLU A 69 16.87 -27.99 -0.60
N PHE A 70 16.13 -27.53 -1.61
CA PHE A 70 16.71 -26.76 -2.72
C PHE A 70 17.43 -25.51 -2.23
N ALA A 71 16.78 -24.71 -1.38
CA ALA A 71 17.37 -23.49 -0.85
C ALA A 71 18.66 -23.76 -0.04
N GLU A 72 18.62 -24.70 0.91
CA GLU A 72 19.71 -24.93 1.84
C GLU A 72 20.84 -25.82 1.29
N ASN A 73 20.62 -26.56 0.20
CA ASN A 73 21.66 -27.35 -0.43
C ASN A 73 22.32 -26.66 -1.62
N PHE A 74 21.61 -25.77 -2.32
CA PHE A 74 22.11 -25.24 -3.60
C PHE A 74 22.25 -23.73 -3.63
N CYS A 75 21.49 -22.99 -2.79
CA CYS A 75 21.54 -21.54 -2.80
C CYS A 75 22.65 -21.00 -1.89
N HIS A 76 23.36 -19.99 -2.35
CA HIS A 76 24.44 -19.36 -1.62
C HIS A 76 24.18 -17.87 -1.43
N HIS A 77 24.58 -17.35 -0.29
CA HIS A 77 24.60 -15.90 -0.07
C HIS A 77 25.55 -15.22 -1.06
N SER A 78 25.11 -14.11 -1.65
CA SER A 78 25.89 -13.41 -2.68
C SER A 78 26.88 -12.41 -2.11
N LYS A 79 26.60 -11.82 -0.93
CA LYS A 79 27.32 -10.67 -0.35
C LYS A 79 27.47 -10.77 1.15
N GLY A 80 28.27 -9.82 1.70
CA GLY A 80 28.43 -9.58 3.13
C GLY A 80 29.17 -10.71 3.83
N GLU A 81 28.98 -10.78 5.13
CA GLU A 81 29.61 -11.73 6.04
C GLU A 81 29.33 -13.19 5.69
N TRP A 82 28.17 -13.45 5.09
CA TRP A 82 27.72 -14.79 4.65
C TRP A 82 28.08 -15.11 3.20
N GLY A 83 28.71 -14.16 2.49
CA GLY A 83 29.01 -14.28 1.07
C GLY A 83 29.74 -15.59 0.70
N GLY A 84 29.11 -16.41 -0.15
CA GLY A 84 29.64 -17.70 -0.59
C GLY A 84 29.27 -18.90 0.31
N LYS A 85 28.68 -18.69 1.49
CA LYS A 85 28.15 -19.76 2.34
C LYS A 85 26.77 -20.20 1.83
N LEU A 86 26.41 -21.45 2.08
CA LEU A 86 25.05 -21.95 1.84
C LEU A 86 24.05 -21.17 2.66
N VAL A 87 22.86 -20.98 2.11
CA VAL A 87 21.74 -20.38 2.81
C VAL A 87 21.28 -21.32 3.93
N VAL A 88 21.02 -20.77 5.10
CA VAL A 88 20.33 -21.44 6.21
C VAL A 88 19.09 -20.62 6.50
N LEU A 89 17.93 -21.22 6.26
CA LEU A 89 16.65 -20.54 6.40
C LEU A 89 16.23 -20.47 7.88
N GLU A 90 15.74 -19.32 8.30
CA GLU A 90 15.06 -19.15 9.58
C GLU A 90 13.71 -19.90 9.57
N LEU A 91 13.15 -20.17 10.75
CA LEU A 91 11.90 -20.92 10.84
C LEU A 91 10.72 -20.19 10.15
N TRP A 92 10.63 -18.88 10.26
CA TRP A 92 9.61 -18.08 9.60
C TRP A 92 9.75 -18.12 8.05
N GLU A 93 10.99 -18.14 7.55
CA GLU A 93 11.27 -18.28 6.10
C GLU A 93 10.89 -19.68 5.60
N LYS A 94 11.20 -20.72 6.39
CA LYS A 94 10.81 -22.10 6.10
C LYS A 94 9.28 -22.24 6.08
N ALA A 95 8.62 -21.69 7.09
CA ALA A 95 7.15 -21.74 7.19
C ALA A 95 6.48 -21.02 6.00
N MET A 96 7.00 -19.87 5.58
CA MET A 96 6.52 -19.12 4.41
C MET A 96 6.71 -19.91 3.11
N LEU A 97 7.92 -20.42 2.85
CA LEU A 97 8.20 -21.19 1.62
C LEU A 97 7.40 -22.50 1.61
N ALA A 98 7.32 -23.21 2.73
CA ALA A 98 6.51 -24.42 2.83
C ALA A 98 5.02 -24.14 2.62
N ALA A 99 4.48 -23.02 3.12
CA ALA A 99 3.11 -22.61 2.84
C ALA A 99 2.90 -22.30 1.35
N CYS A 100 3.83 -21.55 0.73
CA CYS A 100 3.76 -21.19 -0.68
C CYS A 100 3.72 -22.44 -1.59
N PHE A 101 4.56 -23.43 -1.34
CA PHE A 101 4.80 -24.56 -2.25
C PHE A 101 4.15 -25.88 -1.82
N GLY A 102 3.85 -26.03 -0.52
CA GLY A 102 3.40 -27.28 0.06
C GLY A 102 1.89 -27.53 -0.03
N PHE A 103 1.04 -26.51 -0.14
CA PHE A 103 -0.39 -26.70 -0.35
C PHE A 103 -0.70 -26.98 -1.83
N ILE A 104 -1.25 -28.16 -2.10
CA ILE A 104 -1.59 -28.65 -3.44
C ILE A 104 -2.97 -29.31 -3.46
N ASN A 105 -3.53 -29.51 -4.66
CA ASN A 105 -4.69 -30.36 -4.87
C ASN A 105 -4.29 -31.79 -5.29
N ALA A 106 -5.25 -32.66 -5.53
CA ALA A 106 -5.03 -34.05 -5.94
C ALA A 106 -4.24 -34.18 -7.25
N GLU A 107 -4.29 -33.18 -8.11
CA GLU A 107 -3.56 -33.14 -9.37
C GLU A 107 -2.14 -32.58 -9.23
N GLY A 108 -1.70 -32.21 -8.02
CA GLY A 108 -0.41 -31.60 -7.73
C GLY A 108 -0.30 -30.12 -8.13
N VAL A 109 -1.44 -29.44 -8.39
CA VAL A 109 -1.48 -28.01 -8.66
C VAL A 109 -1.34 -27.25 -7.34
N ARG A 110 -0.51 -26.19 -7.34
CA ARG A 110 -0.27 -25.34 -6.18
C ARG A 110 -1.52 -24.52 -5.82
N LYS A 111 -1.88 -24.48 -4.52
CA LYS A 111 -2.97 -23.65 -4.00
C LYS A 111 -2.70 -22.17 -4.24
N TYR A 112 -1.58 -21.68 -3.76
CA TYR A 112 -1.28 -20.24 -3.81
C TYR A 112 -0.63 -19.86 -5.14
N GLN A 113 -1.34 -19.04 -5.92
CA GLN A 113 -0.84 -18.44 -7.16
C GLN A 113 -0.31 -17.02 -6.93
N ARG A 114 -0.68 -16.39 -5.82
CA ARG A 114 -0.17 -15.09 -5.39
C ARG A 114 0.31 -15.17 -3.94
N VAL A 115 1.55 -14.77 -3.73
CA VAL A 115 2.15 -14.66 -2.39
C VAL A 115 2.65 -13.25 -2.21
N VAL A 116 2.20 -12.57 -1.15
CA VAL A 116 2.56 -11.20 -0.81
C VAL A 116 3.28 -11.18 0.53
N LEU A 117 4.55 -10.82 0.51
CA LEU A 117 5.39 -10.68 1.71
C LEU A 117 5.70 -9.21 1.96
N LEU A 118 5.04 -8.63 2.96
CA LEU A 118 5.33 -7.29 3.46
C LEU A 118 6.07 -7.42 4.79
N VAL A 119 7.32 -6.97 4.82
CA VAL A 119 8.20 -7.12 6.01
C VAL A 119 9.25 -6.01 6.03
N GLY A 120 9.65 -5.56 7.21
CA GLY A 120 10.64 -4.50 7.40
C GLY A 120 11.93 -4.71 6.59
N LYS A 121 12.67 -3.63 6.31
CA LYS A 121 13.95 -3.70 5.58
C LYS A 121 14.97 -4.61 6.29
N LYS A 122 15.85 -5.22 5.48
CA LYS A 122 16.94 -6.08 5.97
C LYS A 122 16.49 -7.40 6.63
N ASN A 123 15.29 -7.88 6.33
CA ASN A 123 14.81 -9.21 6.72
C ASN A 123 14.91 -10.24 5.57
N GLY A 124 15.85 -10.11 4.66
CA GLY A 124 16.13 -11.15 3.66
C GLY A 124 15.21 -11.18 2.42
N LYS A 125 14.27 -10.22 2.22
CA LYS A 125 13.31 -10.23 1.10
C LYS A 125 13.90 -10.57 -0.27
N SER A 126 14.96 -9.86 -0.68
CA SER A 126 15.57 -10.06 -2.00
C SER A 126 16.28 -11.41 -2.13
N LEU A 127 16.81 -11.95 -1.03
CA LEU A 127 17.37 -13.31 -1.00
C LEU A 127 16.26 -14.33 -1.21
N LEU A 128 15.16 -14.23 -0.45
CA LEU A 128 13.99 -15.11 -0.59
C LEU A 128 13.40 -15.06 -2.00
N ALA A 129 13.22 -13.86 -2.56
CA ALA A 129 12.76 -13.69 -3.94
C ALA A 129 13.71 -14.33 -4.96
N SER A 130 15.04 -14.28 -4.72
CA SER A 130 16.05 -14.90 -5.58
C SER A 130 16.05 -16.43 -5.46
N ILE A 131 15.78 -16.98 -4.27
CA ILE A 131 15.58 -18.42 -4.05
C ILE A 131 14.34 -18.89 -4.82
N VAL A 132 13.22 -18.16 -4.68
CA VAL A 132 11.99 -18.46 -5.42
C VAL A 132 12.22 -18.41 -6.92
N ALA A 133 12.94 -17.38 -7.44
CA ALA A 133 13.28 -17.28 -8.85
C ALA A 133 14.09 -18.48 -9.35
N ALA A 134 15.12 -18.87 -8.61
CA ALA A 134 15.97 -20.01 -8.97
C ALA A 134 15.19 -21.34 -8.91
N TYR A 135 14.35 -21.52 -7.87
CA TYR A 135 13.51 -22.71 -7.71
C TYR A 135 12.49 -22.83 -8.85
N MET A 136 11.75 -21.75 -9.15
CA MET A 136 10.75 -21.73 -10.23
C MET A 136 11.37 -21.91 -11.63
N LEU A 137 12.61 -21.48 -11.81
CA LEU A 137 13.34 -21.67 -13.07
C LEU A 137 13.85 -23.11 -13.25
N ILE A 138 14.29 -23.78 -12.15
CA ILE A 138 15.10 -25.00 -12.26
C ILE A 138 14.40 -26.23 -11.68
N ALA A 139 13.64 -26.08 -10.57
CA ALA A 139 13.26 -27.19 -9.71
C ALA A 139 11.75 -27.36 -9.47
N ASP A 140 10.90 -26.43 -9.88
CA ASP A 140 9.45 -26.52 -9.70
C ASP A 140 8.78 -27.58 -10.60
N GLY A 141 9.48 -27.99 -11.68
CA GLY A 141 9.06 -29.08 -12.57
C GLY A 141 8.26 -28.62 -13.79
N GLU A 142 8.13 -27.32 -14.03
CA GLU A 142 7.47 -26.76 -15.22
C GLU A 142 8.39 -26.88 -16.45
N PRO A 143 7.90 -27.38 -17.60
CA PRO A 143 8.62 -27.33 -18.87
C PRO A 143 8.62 -25.91 -19.45
N GLY A 144 9.76 -25.43 -19.91
CA GLY A 144 9.90 -24.10 -20.51
C GLY A 144 9.42 -22.97 -19.58
N PRO A 145 9.87 -22.89 -18.30
CA PRO A 145 9.38 -21.89 -17.39
C PRO A 145 9.89 -20.50 -17.77
N GLU A 146 8.96 -19.55 -17.92
CA GLU A 146 9.28 -18.15 -18.09
C GLU A 146 9.19 -17.45 -16.73
N VAL A 147 10.34 -17.02 -16.20
CA VAL A 147 10.45 -16.30 -14.93
C VAL A 147 10.79 -14.85 -15.22
N TYR A 148 10.14 -13.92 -14.53
CA TYR A 148 10.36 -12.49 -14.70
C TYR A 148 10.56 -11.78 -13.35
N SER A 149 11.55 -10.91 -13.26
CA SER A 149 11.62 -9.89 -12.19
C SER A 149 11.18 -8.56 -12.77
N VAL A 150 10.21 -7.91 -12.13
CA VAL A 150 9.50 -6.78 -12.70
C VAL A 150 9.54 -5.58 -11.76
N ALA A 151 9.76 -4.39 -12.32
CA ALA A 151 9.64 -3.13 -11.62
C ALA A 151 9.35 -1.99 -12.61
N THR A 152 8.91 -0.84 -12.10
CA THR A 152 8.68 0.36 -12.93
C THR A 152 9.98 0.99 -13.46
N LYS A 153 11.13 0.60 -12.91
CA LYS A 153 12.46 1.03 -13.38
C LYS A 153 13.35 -0.18 -13.65
N ARG A 154 14.08 -0.15 -14.75
CA ARG A 154 14.94 -1.24 -15.19
C ARG A 154 15.99 -1.66 -14.14
N ASP A 155 16.59 -0.70 -13.46
CA ASP A 155 17.60 -1.00 -12.44
C ASP A 155 17.02 -1.71 -11.22
N GLN A 156 15.77 -1.41 -10.86
CA GLN A 156 15.05 -2.12 -9.80
C GLN A 156 14.69 -3.54 -10.22
N ALA A 157 14.19 -3.73 -11.45
CA ALA A 157 13.90 -5.06 -11.99
C ALA A 157 15.14 -5.97 -11.99
N LYS A 158 16.33 -5.39 -12.19
CA LYS A 158 17.62 -6.14 -12.17
C LYS A 158 18.07 -6.58 -10.78
N ILE A 159 17.50 -6.10 -9.69
CA ILE A 159 18.00 -6.41 -8.34
C ILE A 159 17.89 -7.92 -8.05
N ILE A 160 16.71 -8.51 -8.19
CA ILE A 160 16.48 -9.94 -7.97
C ILE A 160 17.25 -10.76 -9.02
N TRP A 161 17.20 -10.36 -10.28
CA TRP A 161 17.93 -11.06 -11.36
C TRP A 161 19.44 -11.09 -11.11
N THR A 162 20.02 -9.97 -10.67
CA THR A 162 21.47 -9.90 -10.34
C THR A 162 21.81 -10.77 -9.13
N GLU A 163 20.95 -10.78 -8.12
CA GLU A 163 21.14 -11.61 -6.92
C GLU A 163 21.07 -13.09 -7.28
N THR A 164 20.07 -13.50 -8.07
CA THR A 164 19.95 -14.87 -8.59
C THR A 164 21.15 -15.26 -9.47
N THR A 165 21.62 -14.34 -10.33
CA THR A 165 22.83 -14.54 -11.13
C THR A 165 24.04 -14.85 -10.25
N ARG A 166 24.24 -14.08 -9.17
CA ARG A 166 25.35 -14.31 -8.24
C ARG A 166 25.20 -15.63 -7.48
N MET A 167 23.98 -15.96 -7.06
CA MET A 167 23.66 -17.23 -6.41
C MET A 167 24.00 -18.41 -7.30
N ILE A 168 23.58 -18.40 -8.57
CA ILE A 168 23.89 -19.45 -9.55
C ILE A 168 25.41 -19.57 -9.78
N ARG A 169 26.11 -18.43 -9.96
CA ARG A 169 27.57 -18.44 -10.18
C ARG A 169 28.35 -19.03 -9.01
N LYS A 170 27.85 -18.94 -7.79
CA LYS A 170 28.51 -19.47 -6.60
C LYS A 170 28.20 -20.94 -6.32
N SER A 171 27.10 -21.45 -6.86
CA SER A 171 26.69 -22.84 -6.69
C SER A 171 27.20 -23.72 -7.83
N PRO A 172 28.04 -24.72 -7.56
CA PRO A 172 28.49 -25.69 -8.59
C PRO A 172 27.31 -26.37 -9.28
N TYR A 173 26.30 -26.77 -8.52
CA TYR A 173 25.13 -27.51 -9.00
C TYR A 173 24.18 -26.65 -9.84
N LEU A 174 23.93 -25.40 -9.40
CA LEU A 174 23.03 -24.49 -10.16
C LEU A 174 23.68 -24.06 -11.48
N ARG A 175 25.02 -23.93 -11.54
CA ARG A 175 25.74 -23.61 -12.79
C ARG A 175 25.62 -24.69 -13.88
N GLU A 176 25.42 -25.94 -13.47
CA GLU A 176 25.20 -27.04 -14.41
C GLU A 176 23.78 -26.98 -15.02
N ARG A 177 22.84 -26.33 -14.35
CA ARG A 177 21.41 -26.27 -14.73
C ARG A 177 21.00 -24.96 -15.36
N ALA A 178 21.68 -23.85 -15.03
CA ALA A 178 21.33 -22.54 -15.55
C ALA A 178 22.58 -21.68 -15.81
N LYS A 179 22.56 -20.95 -16.92
CA LYS A 179 23.66 -20.10 -17.40
C LYS A 179 23.24 -18.64 -17.40
N PRO A 180 23.80 -17.79 -16.54
CA PRO A 180 23.60 -16.34 -16.62
C PRO A 180 24.27 -15.76 -17.87
N LEU A 181 23.47 -15.20 -18.77
CA LEU A 181 23.87 -14.47 -19.97
C LEU A 181 23.78 -12.94 -19.71
N PHE A 182 23.92 -12.12 -20.75
CA PHE A 182 23.92 -10.66 -20.63
C PHE A 182 22.55 -10.08 -20.24
N ALA A 183 21.47 -10.62 -20.82
CA ALA A 183 20.11 -10.10 -20.64
C ALA A 183 19.15 -11.10 -19.98
N GLU A 184 19.55 -12.34 -19.82
CA GLU A 184 18.72 -13.40 -19.26
C GLU A 184 19.55 -14.44 -18.51
N ILE A 185 18.90 -15.24 -17.67
CA ILE A 185 19.42 -16.51 -17.20
C ILE A 185 18.67 -17.58 -17.98
N ARG A 186 19.40 -18.47 -18.65
CA ARG A 186 18.84 -19.56 -19.44
C ARG A 186 19.11 -20.90 -18.76
N SER A 187 18.09 -21.74 -18.72
CA SER A 187 18.22 -23.14 -18.31
C SER A 187 18.01 -24.03 -19.52
N ASP A 188 19.13 -24.56 -20.05
CA ASP A 188 19.10 -25.51 -21.18
C ASP A 188 18.55 -26.88 -20.76
N PHE A 189 18.37 -27.11 -19.45
CA PHE A 189 17.87 -28.36 -18.89
C PHE A 189 16.36 -28.55 -19.14
N ASN A 190 15.58 -27.45 -19.08
CA ASN A 190 14.12 -27.47 -19.23
C ASN A 190 13.60 -26.35 -20.15
N ASP A 191 14.46 -25.76 -20.97
CA ASP A 191 14.17 -24.64 -21.87
C ASP A 191 13.66 -23.37 -21.15
N GLY A 192 14.03 -23.22 -19.87
CA GLY A 192 13.58 -22.12 -19.04
C GLY A 192 14.35 -20.82 -19.23
N THR A 193 13.71 -19.71 -18.98
CA THR A 193 14.33 -18.37 -19.02
C THR A 193 13.95 -17.53 -17.82
N PHE A 194 14.90 -16.71 -17.33
CA PHE A 194 14.64 -15.66 -16.33
C PHE A 194 15.16 -14.31 -16.82
N LYS A 195 14.26 -13.31 -16.92
CA LYS A 195 14.55 -11.98 -17.47
C LYS A 195 14.09 -10.87 -16.54
N PRO A 196 14.88 -9.77 -16.40
CA PRO A 196 14.41 -8.53 -15.77
C PRO A 196 13.64 -7.70 -16.79
N VAL A 197 12.44 -7.22 -16.42
CA VAL A 197 11.54 -6.46 -17.28
C VAL A 197 11.08 -5.18 -16.57
N ALA A 198 10.99 -4.08 -17.31
CA ALA A 198 10.52 -2.80 -16.81
C ALA A 198 9.27 -2.33 -17.58
N SER A 199 8.54 -1.37 -17.02
CA SER A 199 7.28 -0.87 -17.58
C SER A 199 7.40 -0.20 -18.97
N ASP A 200 8.61 0.19 -19.36
CA ASP A 200 8.91 0.82 -20.65
C ASP A 200 9.28 -0.17 -21.77
N SER A 201 9.16 -1.47 -21.51
CA SER A 201 9.44 -2.48 -22.52
C SER A 201 8.20 -2.75 -23.38
N ASP A 202 8.34 -2.56 -24.70
CA ASP A 202 7.28 -2.74 -25.70
C ASP A 202 6.76 -4.19 -25.85
N THR A 203 7.25 -5.13 -25.03
CA THR A 203 7.03 -6.58 -25.17
C THR A 203 6.32 -7.21 -23.98
N LEU A 204 5.52 -6.47 -23.24
CA LEU A 204 4.83 -6.99 -22.06
C LEU A 204 3.60 -7.83 -22.39
N ASP A 205 2.96 -7.55 -23.52
CA ASP A 205 1.81 -8.33 -23.98
C ASP A 205 2.26 -9.64 -24.64
N GLY A 206 1.60 -10.74 -24.30
CA GLY A 206 1.86 -12.06 -24.88
C GLY A 206 2.90 -12.92 -24.15
N LEU A 207 3.34 -12.52 -22.94
CA LEU A 207 4.21 -13.35 -22.09
C LEU A 207 3.43 -14.55 -21.53
N ASN A 208 4.08 -15.72 -21.49
CA ASN A 208 3.55 -16.94 -20.91
C ASN A 208 4.21 -17.21 -19.56
N ILE A 209 3.82 -16.41 -18.57
CA ILE A 209 4.51 -16.28 -17.29
C ILE A 209 4.28 -17.51 -16.40
N HIS A 210 5.37 -18.20 -16.02
CA HIS A 210 5.35 -19.20 -14.97
C HIS A 210 5.58 -18.58 -13.58
N CYS A 211 6.48 -17.61 -13.47
CA CYS A 211 6.70 -16.87 -12.23
C CYS A 211 7.01 -15.40 -12.50
N VAL A 212 6.35 -14.51 -11.78
CA VAL A 212 6.71 -13.10 -11.74
C VAL A 212 7.04 -12.65 -10.32
N LEU A 213 8.19 -12.00 -10.18
CA LEU A 213 8.69 -11.45 -8.93
C LEU A 213 8.60 -9.93 -8.99
N MET A 214 7.82 -9.36 -8.07
CA MET A 214 7.57 -7.94 -7.97
C MET A 214 8.15 -7.42 -6.65
N ASP A 215 9.26 -6.69 -6.72
CA ASP A 215 9.96 -6.21 -5.52
C ASP A 215 9.75 -4.71 -5.31
N GLU A 216 9.72 -4.31 -4.02
CA GLU A 216 9.60 -2.92 -3.57
C GLU A 216 8.44 -2.17 -4.27
N ILE A 217 7.25 -2.82 -4.35
CA ILE A 217 6.08 -2.25 -5.03
C ILE A 217 5.64 -0.89 -4.46
N HIS A 218 6.00 -0.57 -3.20
CA HIS A 218 5.77 0.76 -2.60
C HIS A 218 6.51 1.89 -3.34
N GLN A 219 7.54 1.57 -4.13
CA GLN A 219 8.28 2.55 -4.95
C GLN A 219 7.73 2.67 -6.38
N TRP A 220 6.83 1.77 -6.77
CA TRP A 220 6.28 1.78 -8.11
C TRP A 220 5.40 3.01 -8.31
N LYS A 221 5.54 3.64 -9.45
CA LYS A 221 4.75 4.79 -9.86
C LYS A 221 3.94 4.37 -11.08
N ASN A 222 2.61 4.54 -11.04
CA ASN A 222 1.67 3.93 -12.00
C ASN A 222 1.84 2.42 -12.07
N GLY A 223 2.02 1.79 -10.92
CA GLY A 223 2.32 0.36 -10.83
C GLY A 223 1.16 -0.53 -11.23
N ARG A 224 -0.07 -0.01 -11.21
CA ARG A 224 -1.26 -0.79 -11.49
C ARG A 224 -1.26 -1.41 -12.89
N ALA A 225 -1.02 -0.61 -13.93
CA ALA A 225 -1.03 -1.12 -15.31
C ALA A 225 -0.01 -2.25 -15.49
N LEU A 226 1.20 -2.09 -14.95
CA LEU A 226 2.24 -3.12 -14.97
C LEU A 226 1.82 -4.36 -14.18
N TYR A 227 1.25 -4.18 -12.99
CA TYR A 227 0.75 -5.27 -12.17
C TYR A 227 -0.35 -6.06 -12.88
N ASP A 228 -1.32 -5.37 -13.49
CA ASP A 228 -2.45 -5.99 -14.19
C ASP A 228 -1.99 -6.79 -15.42
N ILE A 229 -1.07 -6.24 -16.23
CA ILE A 229 -0.48 -6.97 -17.38
C ILE A 229 0.22 -8.25 -16.91
N MET A 230 1.09 -8.15 -15.90
CA MET A 230 1.84 -9.29 -15.40
C MET A 230 0.92 -10.33 -14.73
N SER A 231 -0.12 -9.89 -14.04
CA SER A 231 -1.08 -10.78 -13.40
C SER A 231 -1.96 -11.53 -14.41
N ARG A 232 -2.21 -10.95 -15.58
CA ARG A 232 -2.92 -11.64 -16.67
C ARG A 232 -2.01 -12.62 -17.42
N GLY A 233 -0.72 -12.35 -17.50
CA GLY A 233 0.25 -13.19 -18.20
C GLY A 233 0.45 -14.60 -17.62
N ILE A 234 -0.04 -14.86 -16.38
CA ILE A 234 0.07 -16.17 -15.73
C ILE A 234 -1.02 -17.17 -16.13
N THR A 235 -2.07 -16.75 -16.82
CA THR A 235 -3.32 -17.53 -17.00
C THR A 235 -3.16 -18.81 -17.81
N ALA A 236 -2.13 -18.91 -18.65
CA ALA A 236 -1.87 -20.09 -19.50
C ALA A 236 -1.11 -21.23 -18.76
N ARG A 237 -0.59 -20.96 -17.57
CA ARG A 237 0.19 -21.95 -16.80
C ARG A 237 -0.65 -22.66 -15.76
N ARG A 238 -0.34 -23.93 -15.51
CA ARG A 238 -1.07 -24.78 -14.56
C ARG A 238 -0.80 -24.39 -13.10
N SER A 239 0.44 -24.11 -12.76
CA SER A 239 0.88 -23.75 -11.40
C SER A 239 1.75 -22.48 -11.40
N PRO A 240 1.23 -21.32 -11.86
CA PRO A 240 2.01 -20.09 -11.90
C PRO A 240 2.20 -19.49 -10.50
N LEU A 241 3.11 -18.51 -10.38
CA LEU A 241 3.32 -17.78 -9.13
C LEU A 241 3.56 -16.28 -9.37
N ILE A 242 2.76 -15.45 -8.72
CA ILE A 242 3.05 -14.04 -8.50
C ILE A 242 3.65 -13.91 -7.09
N PHE A 243 4.90 -13.51 -6.99
CA PHE A 243 5.59 -13.33 -5.73
C PHE A 243 5.92 -11.85 -5.51
N VAL A 244 5.20 -11.22 -4.57
CA VAL A 244 5.32 -9.79 -4.28
C VAL A 244 6.08 -9.60 -2.98
N THR A 245 7.10 -8.73 -3.00
CA THR A 245 7.84 -8.33 -1.79
C THR A 245 7.88 -6.81 -1.66
N SER A 246 7.64 -6.29 -0.46
CA SER A 246 7.73 -4.85 -0.20
C SER A 246 7.93 -4.52 1.27
N THR A 247 8.22 -3.25 1.53
CA THR A 247 7.99 -2.58 2.81
C THR A 247 6.85 -1.58 2.64
N ALA A 248 6.36 -1.03 3.75
CA ALA A 248 5.52 0.14 3.70
C ALA A 248 6.26 1.33 3.06
N GLY A 249 5.50 2.24 2.52
CA GLY A 249 5.98 3.49 1.93
C GLY A 249 5.13 4.67 2.37
N SER A 250 5.35 5.81 1.74
CA SER A 250 4.42 6.93 1.87
C SER A 250 3.15 6.61 1.10
N LEU A 251 2.01 6.88 1.71
CA LEU A 251 0.69 6.68 1.11
C LEU A 251 0.55 7.45 -0.19
N ARG A 252 0.09 6.78 -1.25
CA ARG A 252 -0.06 7.34 -2.60
C ARG A 252 -1.34 6.91 -3.29
N GLU A 253 -2.09 5.99 -2.68
CA GLU A 253 -3.22 5.29 -3.31
C GLU A 253 -2.84 4.62 -4.66
N ASP A 254 -1.63 4.06 -4.74
CA ASP A 254 -1.10 3.27 -5.84
C ASP A 254 -1.17 1.76 -5.50
N ILE A 255 -0.71 0.90 -6.37
CA ILE A 255 -0.82 -0.56 -6.28
C ILE A 255 -0.41 -1.15 -4.91
N TYR A 256 0.57 -0.56 -4.22
CA TYR A 256 0.95 -1.01 -2.86
C TYR A 256 -0.21 -0.88 -1.89
N ASP A 257 -0.86 0.30 -1.85
CA ASP A 257 -1.93 0.59 -0.90
C ASP A 257 -3.16 -0.29 -1.17
N GLU A 258 -3.43 -0.58 -2.44
CA GLU A 258 -4.51 -1.48 -2.84
C GLU A 258 -4.23 -2.93 -2.41
N ILE A 259 -3.03 -3.45 -2.68
CA ILE A 259 -2.63 -4.82 -2.27
C ILE A 259 -2.60 -4.94 -0.75
N TYR A 260 -2.15 -3.91 -0.04
CA TYR A 260 -2.17 -3.89 1.42
C TYR A 260 -3.60 -3.90 1.97
N ALA A 261 -4.49 -3.06 1.44
CA ALA A 261 -5.90 -3.01 1.86
C ALA A 261 -6.63 -4.33 1.54
N GLU A 262 -6.40 -4.91 0.36
CA GLU A 262 -6.91 -6.22 -0.01
C GLU A 262 -6.43 -7.30 0.96
N GLY A 263 -5.12 -7.36 1.22
CA GLY A 263 -4.54 -8.33 2.15
C GLY A 263 -5.07 -8.19 3.58
N LYS A 264 -5.22 -6.95 4.06
CA LYS A 264 -5.86 -6.66 5.36
C LYS A 264 -7.28 -7.23 5.40
N ASN A 265 -8.11 -6.93 4.38
CA ASN A 265 -9.50 -7.36 4.33
C ASN A 265 -9.63 -8.89 4.27
N ILE A 266 -8.77 -9.58 3.51
CA ILE A 266 -8.73 -11.04 3.45
C ILE A 266 -8.33 -11.63 4.80
N ILE A 267 -7.27 -11.12 5.43
CA ILE A 267 -6.80 -11.60 6.75
C ILE A 267 -7.86 -11.33 7.83
N ASP A 268 -8.52 -10.19 7.80
CA ASP A 268 -9.59 -9.85 8.74
C ASP A 268 -10.85 -10.68 8.50
N GLY A 269 -11.07 -11.15 7.26
CA GLY A 269 -12.16 -12.06 6.89
C GLY A 269 -11.94 -13.53 7.29
N TYR A 270 -10.72 -13.93 7.71
CA TYR A 270 -10.49 -15.27 8.20
C TYR A 270 -11.36 -15.54 9.45
N PHE A 271 -12.07 -16.67 9.46
CA PHE A 271 -12.97 -17.09 10.55
C PHE A 271 -14.19 -16.17 10.79
N VAL A 272 -14.55 -15.33 9.81
CA VAL A 272 -15.78 -14.54 9.79
C VAL A 272 -16.71 -15.13 8.74
N ASP A 273 -17.98 -15.32 9.06
CA ASP A 273 -18.94 -16.05 8.18
C ASP A 273 -19.08 -15.38 6.80
N ASP A 274 -19.26 -14.05 6.75
CA ASP A 274 -19.37 -13.27 5.52
C ASP A 274 -18.06 -12.54 5.16
N GLY A 275 -16.92 -13.02 5.68
CA GLY A 275 -15.60 -12.43 5.44
C GLY A 275 -15.15 -12.60 3.98
N ILE A 276 -14.43 -11.59 3.47
CA ILE A 276 -13.79 -11.66 2.16
C ILE A 276 -12.78 -12.81 2.15
N ARG A 277 -12.88 -13.70 1.17
CA ARG A 277 -12.00 -14.87 1.03
C ARG A 277 -11.35 -14.88 -0.34
N ASP A 278 -10.05 -15.11 -0.35
CA ASP A 278 -9.29 -15.48 -1.54
C ASP A 278 -8.36 -16.65 -1.18
N GLU A 279 -8.72 -17.84 -1.64
CA GLU A 279 -7.95 -19.06 -1.34
C GLU A 279 -6.70 -19.20 -2.23
N ARG A 280 -6.58 -18.39 -3.28
CA ARG A 280 -5.45 -18.43 -4.21
C ARG A 280 -4.34 -17.47 -3.83
N SER A 281 -4.56 -16.61 -2.83
CA SER A 281 -3.59 -15.64 -2.34
C SER A 281 -3.15 -15.93 -0.90
N LEU A 282 -1.86 -15.79 -0.64
CA LEU A 282 -1.25 -15.85 0.69
C LEU A 282 -0.65 -14.49 1.03
N PHE A 283 -1.19 -13.84 2.05
CA PHE A 283 -0.67 -12.58 2.56
C PHE A 283 0.08 -12.78 3.87
N LEU A 284 1.32 -12.32 3.90
CA LEU A 284 2.22 -12.35 5.05
C LEU A 284 2.65 -10.91 5.34
N ILE A 285 1.94 -10.26 6.27
CA ILE A 285 2.14 -8.85 6.62
C ILE A 285 2.76 -8.76 8.01
N TYR A 286 4.08 -8.57 8.04
CA TYR A 286 4.88 -8.35 9.26
C TYR A 286 4.97 -6.84 9.52
N GLU A 287 4.25 -6.35 10.51
CA GLU A 287 4.21 -4.95 10.90
C GLU A 287 3.95 -4.82 12.40
N LEU A 288 4.15 -3.65 12.98
CA LEU A 288 3.65 -3.35 14.32
C LEU A 288 2.11 -3.32 14.31
N ASP A 289 1.48 -3.64 15.43
CA ASP A 289 0.03 -3.60 15.56
C ASP A 289 -0.51 -2.18 15.74
N SER A 290 0.30 -1.28 16.27
CA SER A 290 0.01 0.14 16.39
C SER A 290 1.28 0.98 16.25
N ARG A 291 1.09 2.26 15.94
CA ARG A 291 2.20 3.20 15.77
C ARG A 291 2.98 3.41 17.07
N GLU A 292 2.32 3.38 18.21
CA GLU A 292 2.88 3.64 19.53
C GLU A 292 3.93 2.59 19.94
N GLU A 293 3.84 1.38 19.39
CA GLU A 293 4.77 0.27 19.69
C GLU A 293 6.21 0.50 19.18
N TRP A 294 6.47 1.57 18.40
CA TRP A 294 7.80 1.78 17.81
C TRP A 294 8.92 1.95 18.84
N THR A 295 8.60 2.37 20.07
CA THR A 295 9.55 2.50 21.16
C THR A 295 9.68 1.25 22.04
N ASP A 296 8.83 0.25 21.82
CA ASP A 296 8.80 -1.00 22.58
C ASP A 296 9.69 -2.07 21.93
N PRO A 297 10.87 -2.42 22.54
CA PRO A 297 11.78 -3.42 21.99
C PRO A 297 11.15 -4.80 21.80
N ASP A 298 10.18 -5.18 22.63
CA ASP A 298 9.51 -6.48 22.59
C ASP A 298 8.56 -6.56 21.37
N ALA A 299 8.03 -5.43 20.91
CA ALA A 299 7.16 -5.36 19.75
C ALA A 299 7.93 -5.38 18.40
N TRP A 300 9.22 -5.03 18.38
CA TRP A 300 9.96 -4.86 17.12
C TRP A 300 10.03 -6.11 16.25
N LYS A 301 9.96 -7.30 16.85
CA LYS A 301 9.90 -8.57 16.13
C LYS A 301 8.63 -8.72 15.28
N LYS A 302 7.53 -8.05 15.62
CA LYS A 302 6.28 -8.09 14.85
C LYS A 302 6.51 -7.69 13.39
N ALA A 303 7.38 -6.69 13.16
CA ALA A 303 7.73 -6.21 11.81
C ALA A 303 9.05 -6.80 11.29
N ASN A 304 9.85 -7.40 12.16
CA ASN A 304 11.20 -7.88 11.86
C ASN A 304 11.39 -9.32 12.38
N PRO A 305 10.84 -10.33 11.72
CA PRO A 305 10.95 -11.73 12.17
C PRO A 305 12.40 -12.23 12.26
N GLY A 306 13.32 -11.67 11.45
CA GLY A 306 14.76 -11.96 11.50
C GLY A 306 15.55 -11.11 12.49
N LEU A 307 14.88 -10.44 13.44
CA LEU A 307 15.58 -9.62 14.44
C LEU A 307 16.37 -10.49 15.43
N GLY A 308 17.65 -10.18 15.57
CA GLY A 308 18.60 -10.94 16.39
C GLY A 308 19.44 -11.95 15.59
N THR A 309 19.01 -12.31 14.38
CA THR A 309 19.71 -13.25 13.49
C THR A 309 20.11 -12.59 12.17
N ILE A 310 19.15 -12.26 11.33
CA ILE A 310 19.38 -11.59 10.03
C ILE A 310 19.66 -10.08 10.25
N LYS A 311 18.92 -9.47 11.18
CA LYS A 311 18.98 -8.04 11.49
C LYS A 311 19.40 -7.81 12.93
N LYS A 312 20.43 -6.99 13.18
CA LYS A 312 20.94 -6.72 14.51
C LYS A 312 19.96 -5.86 15.32
N VAL A 313 19.71 -6.24 16.58
CA VAL A 313 18.87 -5.48 17.52
C VAL A 313 19.46 -4.08 17.76
N THR A 314 20.80 -4.00 17.92
CA THR A 314 21.51 -2.73 18.12
C THR A 314 21.23 -1.72 17.02
N THR A 315 21.13 -2.16 15.77
CA THR A 315 20.83 -1.26 14.64
C THR A 315 19.45 -0.63 14.75
N ILE A 316 18.41 -1.40 15.12
CA ILE A 316 17.08 -0.82 15.36
C ILE A 316 17.10 0.12 16.56
N SER A 317 17.74 -0.28 17.65
CA SER A 317 17.85 0.55 18.86
C SER A 317 18.49 1.92 18.57
N GLU A 318 19.56 1.96 17.80
CA GLU A 318 20.21 3.21 17.36
C GLU A 318 19.27 4.10 16.52
N TRP A 319 18.53 3.49 15.60
CA TRP A 319 17.55 4.22 14.79
C TRP A 319 16.37 4.74 15.62
N VAL A 320 15.90 3.98 16.61
CA VAL A 320 14.86 4.41 17.57
C VAL A 320 15.35 5.61 18.38
N GLU A 321 16.56 5.58 18.92
CA GLU A 321 17.11 6.71 19.68
C GLU A 321 17.28 7.97 18.80
N LYS A 322 17.63 7.81 17.53
CA LYS A 322 17.65 8.91 16.57
C LYS A 322 16.25 9.45 16.29
N ALA A 323 15.29 8.56 16.09
CA ALA A 323 13.90 8.90 15.76
C ALA A 323 13.17 9.64 16.90
N LYS A 324 13.54 9.42 18.16
CA LYS A 324 13.04 10.20 19.31
C LYS A 324 13.33 11.69 19.21
N ARG A 325 14.34 12.07 18.43
CA ARG A 325 14.83 13.46 18.31
C ARG A 325 14.50 14.08 16.94
N ASP A 326 14.16 13.27 15.95
CA ASP A 326 13.98 13.72 14.56
C ASP A 326 12.77 13.05 13.91
N LYS A 327 11.74 13.85 13.61
CA LYS A 327 10.48 13.38 12.98
C LYS A 327 10.70 12.73 11.60
N ALA A 328 11.70 13.19 10.83
CA ALA A 328 11.98 12.57 9.52
C ALA A 328 12.57 11.17 9.69
N SER A 329 13.47 10.99 10.67
CA SER A 329 14.01 9.68 11.04
C SER A 329 12.94 8.75 11.60
N LEU A 330 11.97 9.28 12.38
CA LEU A 330 10.83 8.50 12.86
C LEU A 330 10.00 7.94 11.70
N ARG A 331 9.68 8.76 10.73
CA ARG A 331 8.91 8.35 9.55
C ARG A 331 9.62 7.26 8.74
N ASP A 332 10.92 7.45 8.53
CA ASP A 332 11.76 6.45 7.85
C ASP A 332 11.81 5.13 8.61
N LEU A 333 11.90 5.17 9.93
CA LEU A 333 11.89 4.01 10.81
C LEU A 333 10.54 3.29 10.75
N LEU A 334 9.43 4.02 10.89
CA LEU A 334 8.08 3.46 10.83
C LEU A 334 7.80 2.78 9.49
N THR A 335 8.10 3.44 8.37
CA THR A 335 7.82 2.86 7.04
C THR A 335 8.77 1.75 6.67
N LYS A 336 10.08 1.93 6.88
CA LYS A 336 11.10 1.04 6.36
C LYS A 336 11.41 -0.14 7.27
N ASP A 337 11.38 0.09 8.59
CA ASP A 337 11.78 -0.91 9.57
C ASP A 337 10.60 -1.52 10.31
N PHE A 338 9.55 -0.77 10.55
CA PHE A 338 8.35 -1.25 11.24
C PHE A 338 7.14 -1.50 10.35
N ASN A 339 7.29 -1.22 9.06
CA ASN A 339 6.30 -1.54 8.02
C ASN A 339 4.94 -0.85 8.23
N ILE A 340 4.94 0.31 8.89
CA ILE A 340 3.75 1.16 9.08
C ILE A 340 3.72 2.24 8.00
N PRO A 341 2.64 2.34 7.21
CA PRO A 341 2.48 3.42 6.24
C PRO A 341 2.45 4.79 6.92
N GLU A 342 3.17 5.77 6.38
CA GLU A 342 3.26 7.13 6.93
C GLU A 342 3.05 8.19 5.85
N THR A 343 2.59 9.37 6.25
CA THR A 343 2.48 10.54 5.38
C THR A 343 3.86 11.14 5.03
N THR A 344 3.91 12.08 4.10
CA THR A 344 5.17 12.72 3.69
C THR A 344 5.73 13.64 4.79
N ALA A 345 7.04 13.87 4.79
CA ALA A 345 7.76 14.60 5.84
C ALA A 345 7.32 16.05 6.11
N ALA A 346 6.54 16.65 5.23
CA ALA A 346 6.03 18.02 5.34
C ALA A 346 4.52 18.08 5.58
N ALA A 347 3.86 16.93 5.85
CA ALA A 347 2.42 16.90 6.03
C ALA A 347 1.97 17.68 7.27
N TRP A 348 0.82 18.32 7.16
CA TRP A 348 0.13 19.02 8.25
C TRP A 348 -0.36 18.04 9.33
N LEU A 349 -0.90 16.91 8.90
CA LEU A 349 -1.46 15.87 9.75
C LEU A 349 -0.82 14.52 9.39
N ASP A 350 -0.65 13.68 10.40
CA ASP A 350 -0.21 12.30 10.19
C ASP A 350 -1.37 11.44 9.66
N PHE A 351 -1.06 10.33 9.00
CA PHE A 351 -2.08 9.48 8.39
C PHE A 351 -3.12 8.98 9.40
N ASP A 352 -2.66 8.53 10.57
CA ASP A 352 -3.57 8.04 11.62
C ASP A 352 -4.47 9.15 12.17
N GLU A 353 -3.98 10.40 12.17
CA GLU A 353 -4.78 11.58 12.53
C GLU A 353 -5.87 11.84 11.51
N VAL A 354 -5.55 11.68 10.21
CA VAL A 354 -6.50 11.87 9.11
C VAL A 354 -7.51 10.72 9.00
N LEU A 355 -7.06 9.47 9.20
CA LEU A 355 -7.91 8.29 9.03
C LEU A 355 -9.13 8.35 9.95
N ASN A 356 -10.32 8.47 9.34
CA ASN A 356 -11.61 8.39 10.04
C ASN A 356 -12.56 7.51 9.22
N GLU A 357 -12.77 6.28 9.69
CA GLU A 357 -13.61 5.28 9.02
C GLU A 357 -15.11 5.46 9.31
N LYS A 358 -15.47 6.45 10.17
CA LYS A 358 -16.87 6.76 10.45
C LYS A 358 -17.59 7.21 9.17
N THR A 359 -18.81 6.71 9.02
CA THR A 359 -19.70 7.09 7.92
C THR A 359 -21.03 7.62 8.46
N PHE A 360 -21.74 8.36 7.63
CA PHE A 360 -23.07 8.84 7.94
C PHE A 360 -23.97 8.74 6.71
N ASN A 361 -25.27 8.66 6.97
CA ASN A 361 -26.30 8.81 5.95
C ASN A 361 -27.06 10.12 6.19
N ILE A 362 -26.96 11.05 5.26
CA ILE A 362 -27.56 12.36 5.36
C ILE A 362 -29.10 12.29 5.48
N LEU A 363 -29.73 11.31 4.83
CA LEU A 363 -31.17 11.10 4.90
C LEU A 363 -31.64 10.64 6.29
N THR A 364 -30.74 10.06 7.08
CA THR A 364 -30.99 9.68 8.48
C THR A 364 -30.72 10.83 9.43
N LEU A 365 -29.61 11.56 9.21
CA LEU A 365 -29.25 12.72 10.05
C LEU A 365 -30.18 13.93 9.84
N LYS A 366 -30.71 14.09 8.61
CA LYS A 366 -31.61 15.16 8.20
C LYS A 366 -31.16 16.57 8.65
N PRO A 367 -29.92 16.96 8.34
CA PRO A 367 -29.45 18.30 8.65
C PRO A 367 -30.26 19.31 7.81
N ARG A 368 -30.59 20.47 8.40
CA ARG A 368 -31.32 21.49 7.65
C ARG A 368 -30.41 22.55 7.04
N TYR A 369 -29.35 22.91 7.75
CA TYR A 369 -28.45 23.98 7.34
C TYR A 369 -27.00 23.48 7.26
N GLY A 370 -26.25 24.04 6.31
CA GLY A 370 -24.83 23.76 6.16
C GLY A 370 -24.06 24.98 5.70
N ILE A 371 -22.74 24.88 5.77
CA ILE A 371 -21.79 25.90 5.32
C ILE A 371 -20.98 25.32 4.18
N GLY A 372 -21.02 25.98 3.02
CA GLY A 372 -20.26 25.64 1.81
C GLY A 372 -18.81 26.11 1.91
N GLY A 373 -17.94 25.45 1.15
CA GLY A 373 -16.57 25.89 0.90
C GLY A 373 -16.08 25.36 -0.44
N THR A 374 -15.31 26.14 -1.17
CA THR A 374 -14.89 25.76 -2.52
C THR A 374 -13.45 26.17 -2.82
N ASP A 375 -12.74 25.29 -3.53
CA ASP A 375 -11.49 25.60 -4.19
C ASP A 375 -11.65 25.33 -5.69
N LEU A 376 -11.75 26.42 -6.47
CA LEU A 376 -12.05 26.39 -7.89
C LEU A 376 -10.75 26.48 -8.71
N SER A 377 -10.44 25.43 -9.43
CA SER A 377 -9.29 25.40 -10.33
C SER A 377 -9.53 26.24 -11.60
N ARG A 378 -8.52 27.04 -12.00
CA ARG A 378 -8.60 27.85 -13.23
C ARG A 378 -8.31 27.08 -14.51
N CYS A 379 -7.46 26.05 -14.49
CA CYS A 379 -7.04 25.38 -15.74
C CYS A 379 -6.82 23.87 -15.62
N ASN A 380 -6.03 23.38 -14.67
CA ASN A 380 -5.52 22.00 -14.70
C ASN A 380 -5.54 21.29 -13.36
N ASP A 381 -6.06 21.91 -12.31
CA ASP A 381 -6.15 21.33 -10.98
C ASP A 381 -7.54 20.70 -10.75
N LEU A 382 -7.64 19.86 -9.73
CA LEU A 382 -8.89 19.32 -9.25
C LEU A 382 -9.73 20.47 -8.68
N THR A 383 -11.01 20.55 -9.03
CA THR A 383 -11.95 21.46 -8.36
C THR A 383 -12.64 20.70 -7.24
N ALA A 384 -12.76 21.34 -6.09
CA ALA A 384 -13.38 20.76 -4.90
C ALA A 384 -14.48 21.66 -4.34
N ALA A 385 -15.59 21.05 -3.94
CA ALA A 385 -16.63 21.70 -3.15
C ALA A 385 -16.97 20.84 -1.93
N LYS A 386 -17.24 21.52 -0.83
CA LYS A 386 -17.63 20.95 0.45
C LYS A 386 -18.90 21.61 0.96
N GLN A 387 -19.74 20.84 1.61
CA GLN A 387 -20.76 21.38 2.49
C GLN A 387 -20.64 20.69 3.85
N ILE A 388 -20.23 21.45 4.86
CA ILE A 388 -20.11 20.97 6.23
C ILE A 388 -21.39 21.30 7.00
N PHE A 389 -21.76 20.41 7.91
CA PHE A 389 -22.92 20.62 8.78
C PHE A 389 -22.74 19.93 10.13
N MET A 390 -23.51 20.38 11.10
CA MET A 390 -23.65 19.76 12.42
C MET A 390 -25.13 19.43 12.65
N VAL A 391 -25.41 18.59 13.63
CA VAL A 391 -26.78 18.26 14.05
C VAL A 391 -26.93 18.53 15.54
N PRO A 392 -28.17 18.81 16.04
CA PRO A 392 -28.39 19.12 17.45
C PRO A 392 -27.87 18.03 18.39
N ASN A 393 -27.23 18.43 19.48
CA ASN A 393 -26.66 17.55 20.50
C ASN A 393 -25.54 16.62 20.00
N ASP A 394 -24.86 17.00 18.94
CA ASP A 394 -23.71 16.25 18.38
C ASP A 394 -22.58 17.22 18.04
N ASP A 395 -21.39 16.98 18.61
CA ASP A 395 -20.19 17.81 18.38
C ASP A 395 -19.46 17.46 17.08
N ASN A 396 -19.93 16.45 16.34
CA ASN A 396 -19.31 16.06 15.08
C ASN A 396 -19.61 17.06 13.97
N ILE A 397 -18.62 17.27 13.11
CA ILE A 397 -18.72 18.05 11.88
C ILE A 397 -18.79 17.06 10.73
N TYR A 398 -19.89 17.00 10.05
CA TYR A 398 -20.16 16.15 8.91
C TYR A 398 -19.81 16.86 7.62
N VAL A 399 -19.15 16.16 6.70
CA VAL A 399 -18.64 16.75 5.46
C VAL A 399 -19.21 16.01 4.26
N GLN A 400 -20.03 16.69 3.47
CA GLN A 400 -20.37 16.28 2.10
C GLN A 400 -19.32 16.86 1.16
N SER A 401 -18.79 16.01 0.29
CA SER A 401 -17.69 16.35 -0.61
C SER A 401 -18.02 16.01 -2.05
N MET A 402 -17.64 16.87 -2.98
CA MET A 402 -17.64 16.57 -4.40
C MET A 402 -16.42 17.18 -5.08
N TYR A 403 -15.95 16.46 -6.07
CA TYR A 403 -14.78 16.85 -6.86
C TYR A 403 -15.12 16.81 -8.35
N TRP A 404 -14.40 17.60 -9.16
CA TRP A 404 -14.56 17.62 -10.61
C TRP A 404 -13.22 17.58 -11.31
N ILE A 405 -13.20 16.86 -12.44
CA ILE A 405 -12.07 16.79 -13.37
C ILE A 405 -12.59 17.01 -14.80
N PRO A 406 -11.85 17.73 -15.67
CA PRO A 406 -12.22 17.86 -17.07
C PRO A 406 -12.15 16.52 -17.81
N GLU A 407 -13.14 16.23 -18.67
CA GLU A 407 -13.23 14.98 -19.43
C GLU A 407 -11.97 14.71 -20.26
N ASP A 408 -11.54 15.69 -21.04
CA ASP A 408 -10.39 15.58 -21.94
C ASP A 408 -9.05 15.37 -21.23
N LEU A 409 -8.99 15.63 -19.91
CA LEU A 409 -7.75 15.54 -19.13
C LEU A 409 -7.65 14.29 -18.26
N ILE A 410 -8.67 13.44 -18.20
CA ILE A 410 -8.70 12.29 -17.27
C ILE A 410 -7.51 11.37 -17.50
N GLU A 411 -7.30 10.89 -18.74
CA GLU A 411 -6.19 9.97 -19.03
C GLU A 411 -4.82 10.59 -18.77
N GLN A 412 -4.66 11.86 -19.15
CA GLN A 412 -3.43 12.59 -18.90
C GLN A 412 -3.17 12.73 -17.39
N LYS A 413 -4.20 13.08 -16.61
CA LYS A 413 -4.10 13.27 -15.16
C LYS A 413 -3.85 11.96 -14.42
N VAL A 414 -4.48 10.86 -14.81
CA VAL A 414 -4.19 9.53 -14.28
C VAL A 414 -2.70 9.19 -14.48
N LYS A 415 -2.12 9.53 -15.66
CA LYS A 415 -0.70 9.30 -15.95
C LYS A 415 0.24 10.24 -15.20
N GLU A 416 -0.10 11.53 -15.10
CA GLU A 416 0.75 12.57 -14.49
C GLU A 416 0.70 12.55 -12.96
N ASP A 417 -0.51 12.59 -12.40
CA ASP A 417 -0.71 12.65 -10.94
C ASP A 417 -0.55 11.26 -10.32
N LYS A 418 -0.74 10.19 -11.10
CA LYS A 418 -0.66 8.77 -10.69
C LYS A 418 -1.72 8.41 -9.66
N ILE A 419 -2.90 8.94 -9.89
CA ILE A 419 -4.08 8.83 -9.05
C ILE A 419 -5.20 8.17 -9.87
N PRO A 420 -5.98 7.23 -9.28
CA PRO A 420 -7.04 6.50 -9.98
C PRO A 420 -8.31 7.34 -10.09
N TYR A 421 -8.26 8.48 -10.81
CA TYR A 421 -9.43 9.34 -11.02
C TYR A 421 -10.58 8.60 -11.68
N ASP A 422 -10.28 7.70 -12.61
CA ASP A 422 -11.23 6.81 -13.28
C ASP A 422 -12.08 6.02 -12.28
N LYS A 423 -11.46 5.44 -11.25
CA LYS A 423 -12.15 4.69 -10.21
C LYS A 423 -12.92 5.57 -9.24
N TRP A 424 -12.41 6.75 -8.96
CA TRP A 424 -13.13 7.71 -8.12
C TRP A 424 -14.38 8.24 -8.82
N ILE A 425 -14.33 8.37 -10.15
CA ILE A 425 -15.50 8.71 -10.98
C ILE A 425 -16.51 7.56 -10.94
N GLU A 426 -16.07 6.31 -11.18
CA GLU A 426 -16.93 5.12 -11.14
C GLU A 426 -17.66 4.97 -9.79
N LYS A 427 -16.96 5.26 -8.69
CA LYS A 427 -17.52 5.21 -7.33
C LYS A 427 -18.31 6.45 -6.90
N GLY A 428 -18.43 7.46 -7.76
CA GLY A 428 -19.18 8.68 -7.50
C GLY A 428 -18.50 9.70 -6.57
N TYR A 429 -17.20 9.54 -6.26
CA TYR A 429 -16.45 10.51 -5.47
C TYR A 429 -15.99 11.72 -6.27
N CYS A 430 -15.90 11.58 -7.59
CA CYS A 430 -15.50 12.63 -8.52
C CYS A 430 -16.47 12.66 -9.71
N ARG A 431 -16.81 13.85 -10.17
CA ARG A 431 -17.64 14.07 -11.38
C ARG A 431 -16.77 14.53 -12.53
N VAL A 432 -17.24 14.26 -13.74
CA VAL A 432 -16.62 14.69 -14.98
C VAL A 432 -17.29 15.98 -15.46
N SER A 433 -16.50 17.01 -15.73
CA SER A 433 -16.96 18.22 -16.41
C SER A 433 -16.60 18.12 -17.88
N GLN A 434 -17.58 18.32 -18.80
CA GLN A 434 -17.38 18.15 -20.23
C GLN A 434 -16.36 19.12 -20.82
N GLY A 435 -15.45 18.59 -21.66
CA GLY A 435 -14.42 19.34 -22.36
C GLY A 435 -13.11 19.43 -21.55
N ASN A 436 -12.31 20.44 -21.85
CA ASN A 436 -10.95 20.61 -21.34
C ASN A 436 -10.83 21.51 -20.09
N LYS A 437 -11.96 22.02 -19.57
CA LYS A 437 -12.03 22.91 -18.39
C LYS A 437 -13.22 22.57 -17.52
N ILE A 438 -13.09 22.86 -16.22
CA ILE A 438 -14.22 22.74 -15.30
C ILE A 438 -15.25 23.85 -15.62
N ARG A 439 -16.50 23.44 -15.79
CA ARG A 439 -17.64 24.32 -15.84
C ARG A 439 -18.11 24.59 -14.41
N TYR A 440 -17.96 25.82 -13.95
CA TYR A 440 -18.31 26.16 -12.57
C TYR A 440 -19.81 26.03 -12.28
N SER A 441 -20.66 26.05 -13.30
CA SER A 441 -22.09 25.71 -13.17
C SER A 441 -22.31 24.27 -12.68
N ASP A 442 -21.39 23.33 -12.97
CA ASP A 442 -21.48 21.98 -12.43
C ASP A 442 -21.32 21.96 -10.89
N VAL A 443 -20.54 22.90 -10.34
CA VAL A 443 -20.39 23.09 -8.89
C VAL A 443 -21.65 23.71 -8.29
N THR A 444 -22.22 24.73 -8.96
CA THR A 444 -23.51 25.36 -8.56
C THR A 444 -24.63 24.34 -8.53
N GLU A 445 -24.71 23.48 -9.54
CA GLU A 445 -25.73 22.44 -9.64
C GLU A 445 -25.62 21.41 -8.50
N TRP A 446 -24.42 21.02 -8.11
CA TRP A 446 -24.23 20.12 -6.97
C TRP A 446 -24.77 20.73 -5.65
N PHE A 447 -24.56 22.02 -5.40
CA PHE A 447 -25.14 22.69 -4.24
C PHE A 447 -26.67 22.79 -4.32
N ARG A 448 -27.22 22.94 -5.54
CA ARG A 448 -28.69 22.85 -5.75
C ARG A 448 -29.21 21.46 -5.44
N GLU A 449 -28.51 20.40 -5.90
CA GLU A 449 -28.89 19.02 -5.60
C GLU A 449 -28.93 18.76 -4.09
N LEU A 450 -27.97 19.27 -3.32
CA LEU A 450 -27.98 19.14 -1.86
C LEU A 450 -29.21 19.82 -1.25
N ARG A 451 -29.56 21.00 -1.72
CA ARG A 451 -30.76 21.72 -1.28
C ARG A 451 -32.04 21.00 -1.67
N ASP A 452 -32.18 20.66 -2.95
CA ASP A 452 -33.44 20.23 -3.54
C ASP A 452 -33.73 18.74 -3.26
N ASN A 453 -32.70 17.90 -3.16
CA ASN A 453 -32.85 16.45 -2.97
C ASN A 453 -32.59 15.99 -1.53
N GLN A 454 -31.91 16.80 -0.72
CA GLN A 454 -31.49 16.41 0.65
C GLN A 454 -31.95 17.42 1.73
N ASP A 455 -32.72 18.45 1.34
CA ASP A 455 -33.17 19.54 2.21
C ASP A 455 -32.05 20.24 2.99
N LEU A 456 -30.81 20.20 2.47
CA LEU A 456 -29.64 20.80 3.09
C LEU A 456 -29.40 22.20 2.53
N TYR A 457 -29.92 23.21 3.23
CA TYR A 457 -29.83 24.61 2.83
C TYR A 457 -28.47 25.20 3.18
N MET A 458 -27.87 25.93 2.22
CA MET A 458 -26.62 26.63 2.44
C MET A 458 -26.84 27.97 3.11
N MET A 459 -26.34 28.14 4.35
CA MET A 459 -26.37 29.43 5.02
C MET A 459 -25.30 30.37 4.50
N TYR A 460 -24.07 29.86 4.39
CA TYR A 460 -22.90 30.59 3.94
C TYR A 460 -22.03 29.68 3.05
N CYS A 461 -21.23 30.30 2.15
CA CYS A 461 -20.24 29.63 1.33
C CYS A 461 -18.93 30.42 1.33
N GLY A 462 -17.87 29.84 1.90
CA GLY A 462 -16.51 30.37 1.82
C GLY A 462 -15.86 30.06 0.48
N TYR A 463 -15.18 31.04 -0.10
CA TYR A 463 -14.45 30.87 -1.36
C TYR A 463 -13.19 31.74 -1.39
N ASP A 464 -12.16 31.31 -2.14
CA ASP A 464 -10.95 32.12 -2.36
C ASP A 464 -11.31 33.42 -3.10
N ALA A 465 -11.02 34.56 -2.48
CA ALA A 465 -11.32 35.90 -3.02
C ALA A 465 -10.72 36.17 -4.42
N TYR A 466 -9.70 35.42 -4.83
CA TYR A 466 -9.05 35.55 -6.15
C TYR A 466 -9.62 34.62 -7.22
N SER A 467 -10.59 33.74 -6.86
CA SER A 467 -11.18 32.80 -7.80
C SER A 467 -12.54 33.26 -8.34
N ALA A 468 -12.70 33.14 -9.66
CA ALA A 468 -13.94 33.04 -10.40
C ALA A 468 -15.08 34.03 -10.04
N THR A 469 -14.91 35.32 -10.32
CA THR A 469 -15.95 36.35 -10.14
C THR A 469 -17.31 35.95 -10.74
N TYR A 470 -17.32 35.38 -11.95
CA TYR A 470 -18.56 34.94 -12.62
C TYR A 470 -19.33 33.84 -11.86
N TRP A 471 -18.61 32.91 -11.24
CA TRP A 471 -19.23 31.86 -10.44
C TRP A 471 -19.85 32.43 -9.17
N VAL A 472 -19.22 33.39 -8.55
CA VAL A 472 -19.76 34.08 -7.36
C VAL A 472 -21.05 34.83 -7.68
N ASP A 473 -21.14 35.44 -8.87
CA ASP A 473 -22.37 36.10 -9.32
C ASP A 473 -23.48 35.08 -9.58
N GLU A 474 -23.16 33.92 -10.20
CA GLU A 474 -24.10 32.81 -10.41
C GLU A 474 -24.62 32.28 -9.06
N MET A 475 -23.73 31.94 -8.13
CA MET A 475 -24.09 31.46 -6.79
C MET A 475 -24.90 32.49 -6.01
N SER A 476 -24.55 33.76 -6.12
CA SER A 476 -25.29 34.87 -5.49
C SER A 476 -26.70 34.99 -6.05
N GLY A 477 -26.90 34.71 -7.33
CA GLY A 477 -28.21 34.64 -7.98
C GLY A 477 -29.10 33.49 -7.47
N VAL A 478 -28.47 32.35 -7.14
CA VAL A 478 -29.16 31.12 -6.74
C VAL A 478 -29.42 31.06 -5.24
N PHE A 479 -28.43 31.44 -4.43
CA PHE A 479 -28.44 31.26 -2.96
C PHE A 479 -28.51 32.57 -2.19
N GLY A 480 -28.41 33.71 -2.86
CA GLY A 480 -28.41 35.02 -2.23
C GLY A 480 -27.00 35.61 -2.07
N LYS A 481 -26.88 36.91 -2.27
CA LYS A 481 -25.60 37.62 -2.21
C LYS A 481 -24.92 37.55 -0.84
N SER A 482 -25.69 37.53 0.24
CA SER A 482 -25.19 37.45 1.62
C SER A 482 -24.65 36.07 1.98
N THR A 483 -24.95 35.02 1.18
CA THR A 483 -24.45 33.67 1.37
C THR A 483 -22.97 33.54 0.99
N MET A 484 -22.50 34.33 0.00
CA MET A 484 -21.17 34.24 -0.54
C MET A 484 -20.17 35.08 0.25
N ILE A 485 -19.22 34.43 0.95
CA ILE A 485 -18.25 35.10 1.83
C ILE A 485 -16.82 34.83 1.30
N PRO A 486 -16.08 35.89 0.89
CA PRO A 486 -14.71 35.73 0.44
C PRO A 486 -13.76 35.40 1.61
N VAL A 487 -12.93 34.37 1.45
CA VAL A 487 -11.90 33.96 2.40
C VAL A 487 -10.54 34.39 1.88
N GLN A 488 -9.84 35.24 2.65
CA GLN A 488 -8.49 35.67 2.28
C GLN A 488 -7.46 34.58 2.58
N GLN A 489 -6.72 34.17 1.57
CA GLN A 489 -5.72 33.09 1.65
C GLN A 489 -4.40 33.55 2.31
N THR A 490 -4.47 34.30 3.41
CA THR A 490 -3.32 34.77 4.17
C THR A 490 -3.06 33.90 5.40
N SER A 491 -1.78 33.79 5.83
CA SER A 491 -1.44 33.02 7.04
C SER A 491 -2.18 33.56 8.28
N LYS A 492 -2.36 34.87 8.39
CA LYS A 492 -3.07 35.50 9.50
C LYS A 492 -4.55 35.08 9.59
N MET A 493 -5.22 34.98 8.43
CA MET A 493 -6.64 34.59 8.38
C MET A 493 -6.84 33.09 8.60
N LEU A 494 -5.96 32.26 8.03
CA LEU A 494 -6.13 30.83 8.00
C LEU A 494 -5.56 30.12 9.25
N SER A 495 -4.63 30.73 9.99
CA SER A 495 -3.87 30.05 11.05
C SER A 495 -4.76 29.52 12.19
N GLY A 496 -5.65 30.34 12.73
CA GLY A 496 -6.58 29.95 13.78
C GLY A 496 -7.50 28.80 13.34
N PRO A 497 -8.30 29.01 12.26
CA PRO A 497 -9.18 27.96 11.73
C PRO A 497 -8.46 26.68 11.35
N MET A 498 -7.27 26.74 10.72
CA MET A 498 -6.49 25.57 10.37
C MET A 498 -6.03 24.79 11.61
N THR A 499 -5.65 25.50 12.67
CA THR A 499 -5.26 24.88 13.95
C THR A 499 -6.47 24.17 14.60
N ALA A 500 -7.63 24.83 14.64
CA ALA A 500 -8.87 24.29 15.20
C ALA A 500 -9.37 23.07 14.39
N LEU A 501 -9.41 23.18 13.05
CA LEU A 501 -9.75 22.07 12.17
C LEU A 501 -8.81 20.86 12.38
N GLY A 502 -7.51 21.11 12.54
CA GLY A 502 -6.54 20.05 12.84
C GLY A 502 -6.84 19.35 14.18
N GLN A 503 -7.25 20.08 15.20
CA GLN A 503 -7.68 19.50 16.48
C GLN A 503 -8.95 18.66 16.34
N ASP A 504 -9.94 19.13 15.57
CA ASP A 504 -11.19 18.39 15.32
C ASP A 504 -10.94 17.11 14.51
N ILE A 505 -10.03 17.14 13.54
CA ILE A 505 -9.62 15.94 12.78
C ILE A 505 -8.92 14.93 13.71
N ARG A 506 -7.98 15.36 14.56
CA ARG A 506 -7.31 14.50 15.57
C ARG A 506 -8.30 13.87 16.52
N ALA A 507 -9.28 14.64 16.96
CA ALA A 507 -10.36 14.17 17.82
C ALA A 507 -11.38 13.26 17.11
N LYS A 508 -11.21 12.99 15.80
CA LYS A 508 -12.14 12.20 14.96
C LYS A 508 -13.56 12.78 14.93
N ARG A 509 -13.68 14.10 15.11
CA ARG A 509 -14.96 14.84 15.03
C ARG A 509 -15.32 15.22 13.60
N VAL A 510 -14.35 15.32 12.68
CA VAL A 510 -14.62 15.60 11.26
C VAL A 510 -14.89 14.29 10.54
N ILE A 511 -16.14 14.07 10.12
CA ILE A 511 -16.62 12.84 9.49
C ILE A 511 -16.88 13.12 8.01
N TYR A 512 -16.03 12.58 7.13
CA TYR A 512 -16.05 12.78 5.67
C TYR A 512 -16.39 11.51 4.89
N ASN A 513 -17.18 10.60 5.49
CA ASN A 513 -17.63 9.33 4.89
C ASN A 513 -16.48 8.46 4.36
N ASN A 514 -15.32 8.48 5.03
CA ASN A 514 -14.12 7.76 4.59
C ASN A 514 -13.79 8.01 3.10
N ASN A 515 -14.10 9.21 2.59
CA ASN A 515 -13.88 9.56 1.19
C ASN A 515 -12.37 9.55 0.87
N PRO A 516 -11.91 8.76 -0.12
CA PRO A 516 -10.49 8.60 -0.41
C PRO A 516 -9.84 9.90 -0.91
N ILE A 517 -10.59 10.77 -1.60
CA ILE A 517 -10.05 12.04 -2.12
C ILE A 517 -9.84 13.03 -0.97
N ASP A 518 -10.75 13.07 0.00
CA ASP A 518 -10.57 13.88 1.22
C ASP A 518 -9.33 13.45 2.00
N ARG A 519 -9.20 12.16 2.25
CA ARG A 519 -8.04 11.59 2.92
C ARG A 519 -6.75 11.92 2.17
N TRP A 520 -6.74 11.75 0.86
CA TRP A 520 -5.58 12.05 0.01
C TRP A 520 -5.20 13.54 0.07
N CYS A 521 -6.15 14.46 -0.06
CA CYS A 521 -5.89 15.90 0.02
C CYS A 521 -5.36 16.31 1.40
N LEU A 522 -5.94 15.80 2.49
CA LEU A 522 -5.48 16.07 3.86
C LEU A 522 -4.05 15.56 4.08
N CYS A 523 -3.72 14.34 3.64
CA CYS A 523 -2.38 13.77 3.73
C CYS A 523 -1.33 14.52 2.89
N ASN A 524 -1.74 15.16 1.79
CA ASN A 524 -0.86 15.94 0.91
C ASN A 524 -0.64 17.37 1.41
N THR A 525 -1.45 17.83 2.35
CA THR A 525 -1.37 19.21 2.85
C THR A 525 -0.15 19.37 3.75
N ALA A 526 0.75 20.27 3.36
CA ALA A 526 1.87 20.73 4.16
C ALA A 526 1.57 22.08 4.81
N ILE A 527 2.37 22.45 5.79
CA ILE A 527 2.27 23.76 6.46
C ILE A 527 3.32 24.72 5.87
N ARG A 528 2.91 25.97 5.64
CA ARG A 528 3.81 27.11 5.52
C ARG A 528 3.60 28.01 6.73
N GLU A 529 4.66 28.21 7.48
CA GLU A 529 4.68 29.13 8.63
C GLU A 529 5.28 30.47 8.19
N ASP A 530 4.71 31.58 8.66
CA ASP A 530 5.27 32.91 8.48
C ASP A 530 6.19 33.29 9.67
N THR A 531 6.81 34.47 9.60
CA THR A 531 7.74 34.96 10.63
C THR A 531 7.10 35.18 12.01
N ASN A 532 5.78 35.22 12.07
CA ASN A 532 5.01 35.42 13.31
C ASN A 532 4.44 34.09 13.86
N GLY A 533 4.80 32.95 13.25
CA GLY A 533 4.29 31.63 13.65
C GLY A 533 2.89 31.31 13.11
N ASN A 534 2.30 32.14 12.24
CA ASN A 534 1.01 31.83 11.64
C ASN A 534 1.18 30.80 10.51
N ILE A 535 0.29 29.82 10.49
CA ILE A 535 0.33 28.73 9.51
C ILE A 535 -0.73 28.91 8.41
N LYS A 536 -0.43 28.38 7.23
CA LYS A 536 -1.41 28.20 6.16
C LYS A 536 -1.09 26.94 5.34
N PRO A 537 -2.08 26.37 4.64
CA PRO A 537 -1.85 25.20 3.81
C PRO A 537 -0.87 25.51 2.66
N LYS A 538 -0.04 24.54 2.32
CA LYS A 538 0.90 24.58 1.20
C LYS A 538 0.88 23.25 0.49
N LYS A 539 0.89 23.25 -0.85
CA LYS A 539 1.23 22.06 -1.64
C LYS A 539 2.65 21.61 -1.31
N THR A 540 2.87 20.33 -1.11
CA THR A 540 4.21 19.78 -1.03
C THR A 540 4.97 20.06 -2.33
N ASN A 541 6.30 19.97 -2.34
CA ASN A 541 7.13 20.36 -3.51
C ASN A 541 6.90 19.58 -4.81
N LYS A 542 5.90 18.69 -4.86
CA LYS A 542 5.50 17.94 -6.05
C LYS A 542 4.23 18.54 -6.62
N SER A 543 4.29 18.97 -7.88
CA SER A 543 3.14 19.51 -8.63
C SER A 543 1.94 18.56 -8.73
N THR A 544 2.15 17.27 -8.45
CA THR A 544 1.14 16.20 -8.53
C THR A 544 0.38 15.97 -7.22
N MET A 545 0.77 16.63 -6.11
CA MET A 545 0.07 16.46 -4.83
C MET A 545 -0.99 17.55 -4.66
N ARG A 546 -2.24 17.16 -4.78
CA ARG A 546 -3.40 18.07 -4.68
C ARG A 546 -3.80 18.27 -3.24
N ILE A 547 -4.21 19.49 -2.91
CA ILE A 547 -4.75 19.88 -1.60
C ILE A 547 -6.10 20.60 -1.70
N ASP A 548 -6.67 20.58 -2.90
CA ASP A 548 -7.88 21.35 -3.25
C ASP A 548 -9.05 20.99 -2.32
N GLY A 549 -9.19 19.69 -1.98
CA GLY A 549 -10.19 19.26 -0.99
C GLY A 549 -9.94 19.80 0.42
N THR A 550 -8.68 19.96 0.83
CA THR A 550 -8.33 20.57 2.12
C THR A 550 -8.58 22.08 2.10
N ALA A 551 -8.26 22.75 0.99
CA ALA A 551 -8.52 24.18 0.83
C ALA A 551 -10.03 24.49 0.91
N ALA A 552 -10.85 23.74 0.14
CA ALA A 552 -12.30 23.86 0.19
C ALA A 552 -12.88 23.57 1.59
N LEU A 553 -12.36 22.56 2.30
CA LEU A 553 -12.77 22.26 3.67
C LEU A 553 -12.39 23.39 4.63
N LEU A 554 -11.19 23.95 4.47
CA LEU A 554 -10.71 25.04 5.30
C LEU A 554 -11.52 26.32 5.06
N ASP A 555 -11.90 26.63 3.82
CA ASP A 555 -12.74 27.78 3.50
C ASP A 555 -14.13 27.67 4.14
N ALA A 556 -14.73 26.48 4.14
CA ALA A 556 -15.98 26.23 4.90
C ALA A 556 -15.76 26.36 6.40
N TYR A 557 -14.64 25.84 6.93
CA TYR A 557 -14.36 25.85 8.36
C TYR A 557 -14.03 27.25 8.88
N VAL A 558 -13.39 28.12 8.09
CA VAL A 558 -13.18 29.54 8.41
C VAL A 558 -14.50 30.23 8.69
N ILE A 559 -15.53 29.95 7.89
CA ILE A 559 -16.86 30.52 8.08
C ILE A 559 -17.55 29.92 9.31
N LEU A 560 -17.44 28.60 9.50
CA LEU A 560 -17.98 27.93 10.69
C LEU A 560 -17.36 28.50 11.98
N ASP A 561 -16.04 28.69 12.00
CA ASP A 561 -15.34 29.24 13.17
C ASP A 561 -15.79 30.66 13.48
N ALA A 562 -15.91 31.51 12.45
CA ALA A 562 -16.33 32.91 12.59
C ALA A 562 -17.82 33.07 12.93
N LYS A 563 -18.66 32.13 12.51
CA LYS A 563 -20.12 32.21 12.62
C LYS A 563 -20.75 31.09 13.48
N ARG A 564 -19.95 30.45 14.31
CA ARG A 564 -20.34 29.23 15.05
C ARG A 564 -21.59 29.44 15.92
N GLU A 565 -21.65 30.54 16.70
CA GLU A 565 -22.80 30.83 17.57
C GLU A 565 -24.08 31.05 16.77
N GLU A 566 -23.98 31.82 15.67
CA GLU A 566 -25.10 32.08 14.77
C GLU A 566 -25.57 30.78 14.12
N TYR A 567 -24.66 29.97 13.61
CA TYR A 567 -24.98 28.69 12.99
C TYR A 567 -25.63 27.71 13.97
N LEU A 568 -25.07 27.54 15.18
CA LEU A 568 -25.64 26.68 16.21
C LEU A 568 -27.03 27.11 16.71
N SER A 569 -27.35 28.39 16.63
CA SER A 569 -28.68 28.87 16.96
C SER A 569 -29.77 28.53 15.95
N MET A 570 -29.37 28.10 14.75
CA MET A 570 -30.25 27.80 13.62
C MET A 570 -30.54 26.31 13.42
N ILE A 571 -29.67 25.43 14.00
CA ILE A 571 -29.79 23.98 13.88
C ILE A 571 -30.50 23.27 15.03
#